data_5c2c4296f87a011d5446be62157d0428
#
_entry.id   5c2c4296f87a011d5446be62157d0428
#
_cell.length_a   1.000
_cell.length_b   1.000
_cell.length_c   1.000
_cell.angle_alpha   90.00
_cell.angle_beta   90.00
_cell.angle_gamma   90.00
#
_symmetry.space_group_name_H-M   'P 1'
#
loop_
_entity.id
_entity.type
_entity.pdbx_description
1 polymer ?
#
loop_
_entity_poly.entity_id
_entity_poly.type
_entity_poly.pdbx_seq_one_letter_code
_entity_poly.pdbx_strand_id
1 'polypeptide(L)'
;MAGRNFESTIMTNERSGKKFIERLGNAITFGRLTVKTRKGGTYRFVGEEDGPDAELVIKKPGFARKLFTGGDVGFAEAYMEGICDTADLTALIQLGALNEDVAWANFLKGIPVFRWLARFGHALRANSRRGAKRNIKSHYDLGNEFYASWLDPSMTYSSAVYPESTASLEKAQEHKYHLLLSELNVDASHHILEIGCGWGGFAIHAAKTTGCKVTALTIS
;
A
#
# COMPACT_ATOMS: atom_id res chain seq x y z
N MET A 1 -37.74 -20.69 25.82
CA MET A 1 -37.57 -19.24 25.63
C MET A 1 -36.22 -18.91 24.96
N ALA A 2 -35.86 -19.58 23.84
CA ALA A 2 -34.52 -19.42 23.21
C ALA A 2 -34.56 -18.91 21.77
N GLY A 3 -35.75 -18.51 21.28
CA GLY A 3 -35.90 -18.13 19.86
C GLY A 3 -35.83 -16.63 19.53
N ARG A 4 -35.93 -15.72 20.48
CA ARG A 4 -36.04 -14.28 20.20
C ARG A 4 -34.70 -13.52 20.11
N ASN A 5 -33.62 -14.07 20.66
CA ASN A 5 -32.32 -13.39 20.63
C ASN A 5 -31.51 -13.62 19.35
N PHE A 6 -31.83 -14.68 18.59
CA PHE A 6 -31.07 -15.02 17.38
C PHE A 6 -31.50 -14.17 16.17
N GLU A 7 -32.79 -13.87 16.03
CA GLU A 7 -33.29 -12.99 14.95
C GLU A 7 -32.91 -11.52 15.14
N SER A 8 -32.90 -11.03 16.39
CA SER A 8 -32.49 -9.64 16.66
C SER A 8 -30.99 -9.40 16.39
N THR A 9 -30.14 -10.41 16.62
CA THR A 9 -28.69 -10.34 16.37
C THR A 9 -28.40 -10.34 14.87
N ILE A 10 -29.12 -11.12 14.07
CA ILE A 10 -28.99 -11.17 12.62
C ILE A 10 -29.47 -9.86 11.97
N MET A 11 -30.58 -9.31 12.42
CA MET A 11 -31.13 -8.04 11.92
C MET A 11 -30.23 -6.83 12.27
N THR A 12 -29.64 -6.79 13.45
CA THR A 12 -28.69 -5.73 13.82
C THR A 12 -27.39 -5.80 13.02
N ASN A 13 -26.90 -7.00 12.71
CA ASN A 13 -25.70 -7.19 11.89
C ASN A 13 -25.95 -6.79 10.42
N GLU A 14 -27.11 -7.06 9.87
CA GLU A 14 -27.48 -6.65 8.51
C GLU A 14 -27.62 -5.13 8.38
N ARG A 15 -28.32 -4.50 9.31
CA ARG A 15 -28.46 -3.03 9.32
C ARG A 15 -27.12 -2.32 9.50
N SER A 16 -26.23 -2.88 10.36
CA SER A 16 -24.88 -2.35 10.55
C SER A 16 -24.01 -2.53 9.31
N GLY A 17 -24.08 -3.69 8.65
CA GLY A 17 -23.36 -3.95 7.40
C GLY A 17 -23.80 -3.04 6.26
N LYS A 18 -25.11 -2.82 6.09
CA LYS A 18 -25.66 -1.90 5.08
C LYS A 18 -25.20 -0.46 5.33
N LYS A 19 -25.32 0.04 6.57
CA LYS A 19 -24.86 1.38 6.95
C LYS A 19 -23.35 1.58 6.72
N PHE A 20 -22.54 0.53 6.94
CA PHE A 20 -21.12 0.57 6.63
C PHE A 20 -20.85 0.73 5.14
N ILE A 21 -21.52 -0.08 4.29
CA ILE A 21 -21.38 -0.01 2.83
C ILE A 21 -21.84 1.35 2.30
N GLU A 22 -22.95 1.87 2.79
CA GLU A 22 -23.45 3.21 2.42
C GLU A 22 -22.45 4.30 2.82
N ARG A 23 -21.86 4.23 4.01
CA ARG A 23 -20.82 5.19 4.44
C ARG A 23 -19.56 5.10 3.59
N LEU A 24 -19.10 3.88 3.28
CA LEU A 24 -17.93 3.66 2.44
C LEU A 24 -18.15 4.25 1.05
N GLY A 25 -19.31 3.97 0.45
CA GLY A 25 -19.63 4.43 -0.88
C GLY A 25 -19.87 5.94 -0.97
N ASN A 26 -20.55 6.53 0.02
CA ASN A 26 -20.78 7.98 0.07
C ASN A 26 -19.52 8.80 0.39
N ALA A 27 -18.41 8.15 0.73
CA ALA A 27 -17.13 8.80 0.93
C ALA A 27 -16.32 8.93 -0.37
N ILE A 28 -16.78 8.35 -1.48
CA ILE A 28 -16.10 8.37 -2.77
C ILE A 28 -16.37 9.69 -3.48
N THR A 29 -15.29 10.39 -3.84
CA THR A 29 -15.33 11.62 -4.65
C THR A 29 -14.92 11.33 -6.09
N PHE A 30 -13.93 10.45 -6.27
CA PHE A 30 -13.38 10.08 -7.58
C PHE A 30 -13.82 8.68 -7.97
N GLY A 31 -14.27 8.51 -9.23
CA GLY A 31 -14.54 7.21 -9.83
C GLY A 31 -15.85 6.55 -9.40
N ARG A 32 -15.92 5.23 -9.51
CA ARG A 32 -17.10 4.43 -9.22
C ARG A 32 -16.74 3.19 -8.40
N LEU A 33 -17.63 2.83 -7.46
CA LEU A 33 -17.52 1.60 -6.68
C LEU A 33 -18.79 0.79 -6.75
N THR A 34 -18.67 -0.45 -7.17
CA THR A 34 -19.75 -1.45 -7.06
C THR A 34 -19.43 -2.40 -5.92
N VAL A 35 -20.23 -2.42 -4.86
CA VAL A 35 -20.08 -3.36 -3.74
C VAL A 35 -21.10 -4.48 -3.88
N LYS A 36 -20.62 -5.73 -3.96
CA LYS A 36 -21.45 -6.94 -3.94
C LYS A 36 -21.30 -7.64 -2.59
N THR A 37 -22.38 -8.14 -2.05
CA THR A 37 -22.38 -8.85 -0.76
C THR A 37 -22.71 -10.32 -0.94
N ARG A 38 -22.32 -11.16 0.00
CA ARG A 38 -22.60 -12.60 0.03
C ARG A 38 -24.10 -12.93 -0.12
N LYS A 39 -24.98 -12.05 0.31
CA LYS A 39 -26.44 -12.24 0.24
C LYS A 39 -27.08 -11.75 -1.05
N GLY A 40 -26.27 -11.42 -2.06
CA GLY A 40 -26.73 -10.98 -3.38
C GLY A 40 -27.05 -9.47 -3.45
N GLY A 41 -26.84 -8.70 -2.39
CA GLY A 41 -27.01 -7.24 -2.44
C GLY A 41 -25.92 -6.61 -3.31
N THR A 42 -26.33 -5.72 -4.22
CA THR A 42 -25.42 -4.90 -5.04
C THR A 42 -25.70 -3.42 -4.79
N TYR A 43 -24.66 -2.68 -4.47
CA TYR A 43 -24.69 -1.26 -4.17
C TYR A 43 -23.73 -0.56 -5.12
N ARG A 44 -24.19 0.49 -5.80
CA ARG A 44 -23.39 1.28 -6.73
C ARG A 44 -23.25 2.70 -6.21
N PHE A 45 -22.03 3.21 -6.24
CA PHE A 45 -21.67 4.55 -5.82
C PHE A 45 -20.89 5.21 -6.95
N VAL A 46 -21.19 6.47 -7.21
CA VAL A 46 -20.55 7.26 -8.27
C VAL A 46 -20.02 8.52 -7.60
N GLY A 47 -18.76 8.80 -7.74
CA GLY A 47 -18.14 10.04 -7.30
C GLY A 47 -18.52 11.22 -8.17
N GLU A 48 -18.22 12.43 -7.71
CA GLU A 48 -18.44 13.67 -8.45
C GLU A 48 -17.41 13.87 -9.56
N GLU A 49 -16.24 13.26 -9.42
CA GLU A 49 -15.09 13.39 -10.31
C GLU A 49 -14.82 12.07 -11.04
N ASP A 50 -14.21 12.17 -12.24
CA ASP A 50 -13.79 11.01 -13.01
C ASP A 50 -12.68 10.21 -12.29
N GLY A 51 -12.70 8.90 -12.49
CA GLY A 51 -11.74 7.98 -11.86
C GLY A 51 -12.01 6.52 -12.20
N PRO A 52 -11.29 5.59 -11.54
CA PRO A 52 -11.42 4.15 -11.78
C PRO A 52 -12.84 3.65 -11.51
N ASP A 53 -13.26 2.63 -12.29
CA ASP A 53 -14.48 1.86 -12.04
C ASP A 53 -14.07 0.53 -11.38
N ALA A 54 -14.37 0.36 -10.10
CA ALA A 54 -13.93 -0.77 -9.33
C ALA A 54 -15.09 -1.56 -8.70
N GLU A 55 -14.86 -2.86 -8.51
CA GLU A 55 -15.78 -3.76 -7.84
C GLU A 55 -15.16 -4.30 -6.54
N LEU A 56 -15.96 -4.37 -5.48
CA LEU A 56 -15.62 -5.01 -4.23
C LEU A 56 -16.66 -6.08 -3.89
N VAL A 57 -16.25 -7.33 -3.78
CA VAL A 57 -17.12 -8.47 -3.40
C VAL A 57 -16.84 -8.83 -1.96
N ILE A 58 -17.77 -8.62 -1.04
CA ILE A 58 -17.65 -9.03 0.37
C ILE A 58 -18.18 -10.46 0.53
N LYS A 59 -17.26 -11.42 0.69
CA LYS A 59 -17.57 -12.86 0.75
C LYS A 59 -17.86 -13.36 2.17
N LYS A 60 -17.21 -12.79 3.19
CA LYS A 60 -17.32 -13.24 4.58
C LYS A 60 -17.59 -12.07 5.53
N PRO A 61 -18.15 -12.31 6.72
CA PRO A 61 -18.26 -11.30 7.76
C PRO A 61 -16.85 -10.90 8.28
N GLY A 62 -16.74 -9.70 8.86
CA GLY A 62 -15.48 -9.21 9.43
C GLY A 62 -14.75 -8.21 8.57
N PHE A 63 -15.10 -8.02 7.28
CA PHE A 63 -14.48 -7.04 6.38
C PHE A 63 -14.46 -5.63 6.99
N ALA A 64 -15.63 -5.15 7.42
CA ALA A 64 -15.73 -3.83 8.04
C ALA A 64 -14.81 -3.68 9.26
N ARG A 65 -14.74 -4.69 10.12
CA ARG A 65 -13.86 -4.67 11.30
C ARG A 65 -12.39 -4.57 10.90
N LYS A 66 -11.93 -5.41 9.94
CA LYS A 66 -10.54 -5.38 9.48
C LYS A 66 -10.17 -4.03 8.86
N LEU A 67 -11.03 -3.51 7.99
CA LEU A 67 -10.80 -2.19 7.39
C LEU A 67 -10.76 -1.08 8.46
N PHE A 68 -11.63 -1.13 9.45
CA PHE A 68 -11.66 -0.14 10.53
C PHE A 68 -10.44 -0.18 11.45
N THR A 69 -9.98 -1.38 11.81
CA THR A 69 -8.90 -1.53 12.78
C THR A 69 -7.52 -1.49 12.16
N GLY A 70 -7.40 -1.86 10.88
CA GLY A 70 -6.13 -2.00 10.18
C GLY A 70 -5.95 -1.08 8.98
N GLY A 71 -6.98 -0.31 8.57
CA GLY A 71 -6.88 0.54 7.37
C GLY A 71 -6.49 -0.28 6.14
N ASP A 72 -5.49 0.18 5.41
CA ASP A 72 -4.99 -0.47 4.19
C ASP A 72 -4.42 -1.86 4.46
N VAL A 73 -3.70 -2.03 5.58
CA VAL A 73 -3.22 -3.35 6.01
C VAL A 73 -4.40 -4.27 6.30
N GLY A 74 -5.44 -3.77 6.97
CA GLY A 74 -6.66 -4.54 7.24
C GLY A 74 -7.42 -4.93 5.97
N PHE A 75 -7.41 -4.08 4.95
CA PHE A 75 -7.93 -4.42 3.61
C PHE A 75 -7.10 -5.53 2.97
N ALA A 76 -5.77 -5.37 2.94
CA ALA A 76 -4.87 -6.37 2.36
C ALA A 76 -5.01 -7.75 3.03
N GLU A 77 -5.07 -7.78 4.37
CA GLU A 77 -5.33 -9.02 5.12
C GLU A 77 -6.70 -9.62 4.76
N ALA A 78 -7.75 -8.80 4.66
CA ALA A 78 -9.09 -9.28 4.29
C ALA A 78 -9.12 -9.89 2.88
N TYR A 79 -8.37 -9.32 1.95
CA TYR A 79 -8.22 -9.85 0.60
C TYR A 79 -7.46 -11.18 0.61
N MET A 80 -6.28 -11.26 1.24
CA MET A 80 -5.48 -12.48 1.34
C MET A 80 -6.21 -13.63 2.05
N GLU A 81 -7.03 -13.34 3.06
CA GLU A 81 -7.85 -14.33 3.76
C GLU A 81 -9.15 -14.72 3.00
N GLY A 82 -9.39 -14.11 1.85
CA GLY A 82 -10.59 -14.34 1.04
C GLY A 82 -11.88 -13.90 1.76
N ILE A 83 -11.79 -12.87 2.59
CA ILE A 83 -12.95 -12.19 3.20
C ILE A 83 -13.60 -11.27 2.18
N CYS A 84 -12.81 -10.65 1.32
CA CYS A 84 -13.26 -9.90 0.17
C CYS A 84 -12.51 -10.35 -1.10
N ASP A 85 -13.00 -9.90 -2.26
CA ASP A 85 -12.43 -10.19 -3.56
C ASP A 85 -12.78 -9.07 -4.55
N THR A 86 -12.12 -9.05 -5.70
CA THR A 86 -12.41 -8.14 -6.81
C THR A 86 -11.95 -8.78 -8.13
N ALA A 87 -12.59 -8.41 -9.22
CA ALA A 87 -12.17 -8.81 -10.56
C ALA A 87 -10.94 -8.00 -11.05
N ASP A 88 -10.78 -6.77 -10.54
CA ASP A 88 -9.65 -5.89 -10.86
C ASP A 88 -9.10 -5.25 -9.58
N LEU A 89 -8.04 -5.86 -9.06
CA LEU A 89 -7.38 -5.38 -7.83
C LEU A 89 -6.69 -4.04 -8.06
N THR A 90 -6.16 -3.82 -9.25
CA THR A 90 -5.48 -2.56 -9.59
C THR A 90 -6.46 -1.40 -9.58
N ALA A 91 -7.60 -1.53 -10.25
CA ALA A 91 -8.64 -0.50 -10.24
C ALA A 91 -9.15 -0.22 -8.82
N LEU A 92 -9.33 -1.26 -8.00
CA LEU A 92 -9.81 -1.10 -6.62
C LEU A 92 -8.79 -0.38 -5.73
N ILE A 93 -7.50 -0.69 -5.86
CA ILE A 93 -6.43 0.00 -5.12
C ILE A 93 -6.30 1.45 -5.60
N GLN A 94 -6.34 1.71 -6.91
CA GLN A 94 -6.30 3.06 -7.46
C GLN A 94 -7.48 3.90 -6.97
N LEU A 95 -8.68 3.33 -6.96
CA LEU A 95 -9.86 4.00 -6.41
C LEU A 95 -9.67 4.36 -4.94
N GLY A 96 -9.13 3.43 -4.13
CA GLY A 96 -8.81 3.66 -2.73
C GLY A 96 -7.81 4.79 -2.53
N ALA A 97 -6.71 4.77 -3.28
CA ALA A 97 -5.64 5.76 -3.19
C ALA A 97 -6.12 7.18 -3.59
N LEU A 98 -6.89 7.32 -4.66
CA LEU A 98 -7.45 8.61 -5.09
C LEU A 98 -8.43 9.21 -4.08
N ASN A 99 -9.08 8.37 -3.29
CA ASN A 99 -10.09 8.80 -2.31
C ASN A 99 -9.57 8.81 -0.86
N GLU A 100 -8.31 8.47 -0.60
CA GLU A 100 -7.77 8.26 0.76
C GLU A 100 -7.99 9.46 1.67
N ASP A 101 -7.57 10.65 1.26
CA ASP A 101 -7.67 11.87 2.09
C ASP A 101 -9.12 12.27 2.37
N VAL A 102 -10.00 12.16 1.37
CA VAL A 102 -11.40 12.57 1.45
C VAL A 102 -12.25 11.51 2.12
N ALA A 103 -12.02 10.24 1.80
CA ALA A 103 -12.78 9.12 2.36
C ALA A 103 -12.57 8.99 3.87
N TRP A 104 -11.33 9.03 4.34
CA TRP A 104 -11.03 9.01 5.77
C TRP A 104 -11.60 10.21 6.51
N ALA A 105 -11.51 11.41 5.93
CA ALA A 105 -12.10 12.61 6.53
C ALA A 105 -13.62 12.52 6.63
N ASN A 106 -14.31 12.03 5.61
CA ASN A 106 -15.77 11.90 5.57
C ASN A 106 -16.28 10.70 6.37
N PHE A 107 -15.55 9.58 6.35
CA PHE A 107 -15.89 8.36 7.09
C PHE A 107 -15.78 8.55 8.61
N LEU A 108 -14.82 9.37 9.07
CA LEU A 108 -14.59 9.71 10.47
C LEU A 108 -15.47 10.88 10.98
N LYS A 109 -16.16 11.59 10.08
CA LYS A 109 -17.12 12.64 10.46
C LYS A 109 -18.26 11.99 11.26
N GLY A 110 -18.26 12.17 12.58
CA GLY A 110 -19.32 11.71 13.49
C GLY A 110 -18.92 10.63 14.50
N ILE A 111 -17.65 10.25 14.60
CA ILE A 111 -17.16 9.32 15.64
C ILE A 111 -15.99 9.97 16.42
N PRO A 112 -16.27 10.86 17.39
CA PRO A 112 -15.21 11.59 18.13
C PRO A 112 -14.28 10.67 18.92
N VAL A 113 -14.76 9.52 19.39
CA VAL A 113 -13.96 8.52 20.12
C VAL A 113 -12.88 7.88 19.23
N PHE A 114 -13.13 7.74 17.93
CA PHE A 114 -12.17 7.08 17.02
C PHE A 114 -10.96 7.95 16.72
N ARG A 115 -11.12 9.28 16.65
CA ARG A 115 -9.99 10.21 16.51
C ARG A 115 -9.05 10.14 17.70
N TRP A 116 -9.59 9.92 18.88
CA TRP A 116 -8.82 9.79 20.12
C TRP A 116 -8.08 8.44 20.16
N LEU A 117 -8.76 7.34 19.83
CA LEU A 117 -8.17 5.98 19.73
C LEU A 117 -7.11 5.87 18.62
N ALA A 118 -7.31 6.48 17.45
CA ALA A 118 -6.33 6.53 16.38
C ALA A 118 -5.06 7.31 16.80
N ARG A 119 -5.21 8.46 17.48
CA ARG A 119 -4.09 9.21 18.05
C ARG A 119 -3.36 8.44 19.15
N PHE A 120 -4.08 7.69 19.98
CA PHE A 120 -3.50 6.85 21.03
C PHE A 120 -2.76 5.62 20.42
N GLY A 121 -3.33 4.99 19.40
CA GLY A 121 -2.69 3.92 18.64
C GLY A 121 -1.42 4.38 17.91
N HIS A 122 -1.41 5.59 17.34
CA HIS A 122 -0.22 6.22 16.77
C HIS A 122 0.86 6.52 17.82
N ALA A 123 0.48 6.99 19.00
CA ALA A 123 1.40 7.25 20.11
C ALA A 123 2.05 5.95 20.64
N LEU A 124 1.29 4.84 20.66
CA LEU A 124 1.81 3.52 21.06
C LEU A 124 2.71 2.86 20.01
N ARG A 125 2.65 3.30 18.75
CA ARG A 125 3.55 2.89 17.66
C ARG A 125 4.79 3.77 17.56
N ALA A 126 5.20 4.43 18.65
CA ALA A 126 6.41 5.23 18.67
C ALA A 126 7.61 4.42 18.14
N ASN A 127 8.33 5.00 17.17
CA ASN A 127 9.54 4.43 16.57
C ASN A 127 10.66 4.34 17.61
N SER A 128 10.57 3.33 18.49
CA SER A 128 11.70 3.02 19.37
C SER A 128 12.82 2.37 18.56
N ARG A 129 14.08 2.59 18.92
CA ARG A 129 15.24 1.95 18.27
C ARG A 129 15.10 0.43 18.15
N ARG A 130 14.46 -0.24 19.13
CA ARG A 130 14.19 -1.70 19.10
C ARG A 130 13.04 -2.04 18.13
N GLY A 131 12.00 -1.20 18.08
CA GLY A 131 10.89 -1.37 17.12
C GLY A 131 11.35 -1.15 15.69
N ALA A 132 12.13 -0.11 15.42
CA ALA A 132 12.71 0.17 14.11
C ALA A 132 13.59 -0.98 13.62
N LYS A 133 14.49 -1.51 14.46
CA LYS A 133 15.35 -2.65 14.11
C LYS A 133 14.54 -3.92 13.77
N ARG A 134 13.47 -4.20 14.52
CA ARG A 134 12.59 -5.34 14.26
C ARG A 134 11.79 -5.15 12.97
N ASN A 135 11.27 -3.94 12.74
CA ASN A 135 10.50 -3.61 11.54
C ASN A 135 11.38 -3.67 10.29
N ILE A 136 12.61 -3.11 10.36
CA ILE A 136 13.58 -3.19 9.26
C ILE A 136 13.91 -4.66 8.96
N LYS A 137 14.22 -5.46 9.99
CA LYS A 137 14.53 -6.87 9.81
C LYS A 137 13.35 -7.63 9.14
N SER A 138 12.13 -7.46 9.62
CA SER A 138 10.95 -8.12 9.01
C SER A 138 10.64 -7.64 7.59
N HIS A 139 11.02 -6.40 7.24
CA HIS A 139 10.82 -5.85 5.91
C HIS A 139 11.77 -6.47 4.87
N TYR A 140 13.00 -6.82 5.29
CA TYR A 140 14.00 -7.44 4.41
C TYR A 140 14.07 -8.97 4.53
N ASP A 141 13.39 -9.58 5.49
CA ASP A 141 13.36 -11.05 5.70
C ASP A 141 12.50 -11.80 4.65
N LEU A 142 11.92 -11.11 3.65
CA LEU A 142 11.16 -11.73 2.56
C LEU A 142 12.03 -12.54 1.59
N GLY A 143 13.35 -12.36 1.67
CA GLY A 143 14.33 -13.08 0.88
C GLY A 143 14.53 -12.58 -0.55
N ASN A 144 15.69 -12.90 -1.12
CA ASN A 144 16.08 -12.42 -2.45
C ASN A 144 15.13 -12.88 -3.57
N GLU A 145 14.57 -14.08 -3.48
CA GLU A 145 13.64 -14.62 -4.49
C GLU A 145 12.37 -13.78 -4.61
N PHE A 146 11.83 -13.30 -3.48
CA PHE A 146 10.70 -12.40 -3.48
C PHE A 146 11.02 -11.10 -4.23
N TYR A 147 12.14 -10.45 -3.89
CA TYR A 147 12.51 -9.19 -4.54
C TYR A 147 12.86 -9.37 -6.02
N ALA A 148 13.55 -10.45 -6.37
CA ALA A 148 13.89 -10.77 -7.76
C ALA A 148 12.65 -11.03 -8.65
N SER A 149 11.50 -11.35 -8.07
CA SER A 149 10.27 -11.60 -8.83
C SER A 149 9.65 -10.33 -9.44
N TRP A 150 10.03 -9.13 -8.98
CA TRP A 150 9.44 -7.87 -9.42
C TRP A 150 10.42 -6.70 -9.56
N LEU A 151 11.63 -6.80 -9.01
CA LEU A 151 12.70 -5.84 -9.28
C LEU A 151 13.35 -6.10 -10.63
N ASP A 152 14.08 -5.10 -11.14
CA ASP A 152 14.95 -5.23 -12.30
C ASP A 152 16.19 -6.09 -11.97
N PRO A 153 16.97 -6.54 -12.98
CA PRO A 153 18.16 -7.38 -12.75
C PRO A 153 19.24 -6.77 -11.84
N SER A 154 19.27 -5.45 -11.68
CA SER A 154 20.19 -4.78 -10.75
C SER A 154 19.74 -4.87 -9.29
N MET A 155 18.57 -5.43 -9.04
CA MET A 155 17.94 -5.54 -7.71
C MET A 155 17.81 -4.17 -7.03
N THR A 156 17.51 -3.13 -7.78
CA THR A 156 17.41 -1.77 -7.25
C THR A 156 16.07 -1.53 -6.57
N TYR A 157 16.08 -1.57 -5.25
CA TYR A 157 14.90 -1.32 -4.41
C TYR A 157 14.74 0.16 -4.06
N SER A 158 14.62 0.98 -5.08
CA SER A 158 14.30 2.42 -4.96
C SER A 158 13.62 2.89 -6.24
N SER A 159 12.94 4.05 -6.19
CA SER A 159 12.25 4.60 -7.37
C SER A 159 13.20 4.79 -8.53
N ALA A 160 12.71 4.51 -9.73
CA ALA A 160 13.42 4.73 -10.98
C ALA A 160 13.13 6.13 -11.55
N VAL A 161 13.99 6.60 -12.47
CA VAL A 161 13.76 7.82 -13.25
C VAL A 161 13.58 7.42 -14.71
N TYR A 162 12.36 7.51 -15.21
CA TYR A 162 12.05 7.13 -16.58
C TYR A 162 12.42 8.24 -17.55
N PRO A 163 13.34 8.00 -18.52
CA PRO A 163 13.65 8.97 -19.55
C PRO A 163 12.46 9.18 -20.50
N GLU A 164 11.64 8.15 -20.67
CA GLU A 164 10.39 8.15 -21.42
C GLU A 164 9.41 7.12 -20.80
N SER A 165 8.12 7.32 -21.01
CA SER A 165 7.06 6.50 -20.38
C SER A 165 7.06 5.03 -20.81
N THR A 166 7.70 4.71 -21.94
CA THR A 166 7.80 3.35 -22.51
C THR A 166 9.08 2.61 -22.12
N ALA A 167 9.99 3.25 -21.37
CA ALA A 167 11.23 2.61 -20.94
C ALA A 167 10.97 1.45 -19.98
N SER A 168 11.77 0.39 -20.07
CA SER A 168 11.74 -0.70 -19.07
C SER A 168 12.24 -0.20 -17.72
N LEU A 169 11.86 -0.90 -16.63
CA LEU A 169 12.33 -0.58 -15.28
C LEU A 169 13.87 -0.60 -15.22
N GLU A 170 14.53 -1.58 -15.82
CA GLU A 170 15.99 -1.67 -15.91
C GLU A 170 16.61 -0.41 -16.52
N LYS A 171 16.13 0.03 -17.69
CA LYS A 171 16.59 1.26 -18.32
C LYS A 171 16.34 2.51 -17.50
N ALA A 172 15.22 2.55 -16.79
CA ALA A 172 14.89 3.67 -15.91
C ALA A 172 15.81 3.72 -14.67
N GLN A 173 16.21 2.56 -14.12
CA GLN A 173 17.20 2.48 -13.04
C GLN A 173 18.60 2.88 -13.52
N GLU A 174 19.04 2.38 -14.69
CA GLU A 174 20.30 2.81 -15.31
C GLU A 174 20.33 4.31 -15.57
N HIS A 175 19.26 4.88 -16.11
CA HIS A 175 19.13 6.31 -16.34
C HIS A 175 19.29 7.10 -15.05
N LYS A 176 18.63 6.70 -13.97
CA LYS A 176 18.81 7.30 -12.64
C LYS A 176 20.29 7.29 -12.21
N TYR A 177 20.98 6.18 -12.40
CA TYR A 177 22.40 6.06 -12.04
C TYR A 177 23.29 6.99 -12.86
N HIS A 178 23.02 7.10 -14.16
CA HIS A 178 23.72 8.06 -15.03
C HIS A 178 23.49 9.51 -14.59
N LEU A 179 22.27 9.87 -14.24
CA LEU A 179 21.98 11.21 -13.72
C LEU A 179 22.77 11.50 -12.44
N LEU A 180 22.79 10.56 -11.47
CA LEU A 180 23.54 10.73 -10.24
C LEU A 180 25.04 10.88 -10.48
N LEU A 181 25.64 10.06 -11.37
CA LEU A 181 27.06 10.16 -11.70
C LEU A 181 27.40 11.46 -12.41
N SER A 182 26.53 11.93 -13.31
CA SER A 182 26.66 13.21 -14.01
C SER A 182 26.62 14.39 -13.05
N GLU A 183 25.65 14.42 -12.15
CA GLU A 183 25.51 15.49 -11.15
C GLU A 183 26.71 15.54 -10.17
N LEU A 184 27.23 14.38 -9.82
CA LEU A 184 28.41 14.26 -8.95
C LEU A 184 29.72 14.50 -9.69
N ASN A 185 29.70 14.56 -11.01
CA ASN A 185 30.87 14.68 -11.88
C ASN A 185 32.00 13.69 -11.54
N VAL A 186 31.66 12.39 -11.46
CA VAL A 186 32.54 11.31 -11.00
C VAL A 186 33.44 10.81 -12.12
N ASP A 187 34.74 10.62 -11.81
CA ASP A 187 35.72 9.98 -12.66
C ASP A 187 36.52 8.90 -11.88
N ALA A 188 37.50 8.28 -12.55
CA ALA A 188 38.28 7.18 -12.00
C ALA A 188 39.15 7.55 -10.78
N SER A 189 39.40 8.84 -10.54
CA SER A 189 40.20 9.32 -9.40
C SER A 189 39.36 9.41 -8.10
N HIS A 190 38.04 9.38 -8.21
CA HIS A 190 37.12 9.57 -7.11
C HIS A 190 36.91 8.29 -6.28
N HIS A 191 36.51 8.48 -5.04
CA HIS A 191 36.09 7.42 -4.14
C HIS A 191 34.73 7.74 -3.56
N ILE A 192 33.70 7.00 -3.98
CA ILE A 192 32.31 7.17 -3.54
C ILE A 192 32.07 6.40 -2.25
N LEU A 193 31.35 7.01 -1.31
CA LEU A 193 30.74 6.31 -0.18
C LEU A 193 29.23 6.23 -0.42
N GLU A 194 28.69 5.01 -0.58
CA GLU A 194 27.28 4.75 -0.69
C GLU A 194 26.72 4.19 0.63
N ILE A 195 25.75 4.89 1.24
CA ILE A 195 25.10 4.46 2.47
C ILE A 195 23.70 3.96 2.12
N GLY A 196 23.44 2.67 2.41
CA GLY A 196 22.17 2.02 2.03
C GLY A 196 22.21 1.47 0.60
N CYS A 197 23.29 0.80 0.22
CA CYS A 197 23.48 0.30 -1.15
C CYS A 197 22.55 -0.86 -1.56
N GLY A 198 21.77 -1.43 -0.65
CA GLY A 198 20.97 -2.61 -0.93
C GLY A 198 21.81 -3.75 -1.50
N TRP A 199 21.50 -4.24 -2.68
CA TRP A 199 22.25 -5.27 -3.42
C TRP A 199 23.43 -4.71 -4.22
N GLY A 200 23.71 -3.41 -4.14
CA GLY A 200 24.87 -2.79 -4.74
C GLY A 200 24.69 -2.34 -6.21
N GLY A 201 23.48 -2.19 -6.67
CA GLY A 201 23.20 -1.82 -8.07
C GLY A 201 23.92 -0.55 -8.50
N PHE A 202 23.81 0.55 -7.72
CA PHE A 202 24.52 1.79 -8.03
C PHE A 202 26.03 1.65 -7.89
N ALA A 203 26.53 1.02 -6.80
CA ALA A 203 27.96 0.81 -6.60
C ALA A 203 28.64 0.09 -7.78
N ILE A 204 28.00 -1.00 -8.25
CA ILE A 204 28.50 -1.78 -9.39
C ILE A 204 28.46 -0.94 -10.68
N HIS A 205 27.35 -0.22 -10.91
CA HIS A 205 27.19 0.63 -12.07
C HIS A 205 28.25 1.76 -12.08
N ALA A 206 28.43 2.45 -10.96
CA ALA A 206 29.42 3.53 -10.83
C ALA A 206 30.86 3.04 -11.11
N ALA A 207 31.26 1.95 -10.46
CA ALA A 207 32.59 1.39 -10.66
C ALA A 207 32.85 0.93 -12.11
N LYS A 208 31.84 0.30 -12.76
CA LYS A 208 31.94 -0.15 -14.15
C LYS A 208 32.01 1.02 -15.14
N THR A 209 31.22 2.06 -14.91
CA THR A 209 31.07 3.17 -15.86
C THR A 209 32.20 4.17 -15.77
N THR A 210 32.66 4.50 -14.56
CA THR A 210 33.65 5.58 -14.34
C THR A 210 35.03 5.07 -13.94
N GLY A 211 35.14 3.82 -13.50
CA GLY A 211 36.38 3.28 -12.92
C GLY A 211 36.70 3.77 -11.49
N CYS A 212 35.79 4.51 -10.86
CA CYS A 212 35.96 5.03 -9.51
C CYS A 212 36.00 3.92 -8.46
N LYS A 213 36.53 4.23 -7.28
CA LYS A 213 36.41 3.36 -6.12
C LYS A 213 35.05 3.60 -5.45
N VAL A 214 34.44 2.52 -4.97
CA VAL A 214 33.20 2.62 -4.20
C VAL A 214 33.31 1.84 -2.89
N THR A 215 32.99 2.51 -1.78
CA THR A 215 32.73 1.84 -0.50
C THR A 215 31.22 1.87 -0.26
N ALA A 216 30.62 0.70 -0.15
CA ALA A 216 29.16 0.57 -0.03
C ALA A 216 28.80 -0.08 1.31
N LEU A 217 27.81 0.50 2.01
CA LEU A 217 27.32 0.01 3.30
C LEU A 217 25.85 -0.38 3.16
N THR A 218 25.48 -1.55 3.65
CA THR A 218 24.09 -2.02 3.77
C THR A 218 23.80 -2.58 5.15
N ILE A 219 22.52 -2.57 5.53
CA ILE A 219 22.02 -3.20 6.76
C ILE A 219 21.14 -4.42 6.47
N SER A 220 20.95 -4.73 5.21
CA SER A 220 20.14 -5.86 4.73
C SER A 220 21.01 -6.93 4.07
#